data_14dff2e8454d35f751c1fdc2c091c23b
#
_entry.id   14dff2e8454d35f751c1fdc2c091c23b
#
_cell.length_a   1.000
_cell.length_b   1.000
_cell.length_c   1.000
_cell.angle_alpha   90.00
_cell.angle_beta   90.00
_cell.angle_gamma   90.00
#
_symmetry.space_group_name_H-M   'P 1'
#
loop_
_entity.id
_entity.type
_entity.pdbx_description
1 polymer ?
#
loop_
_entity_poly.entity_id
_entity_poly.type
_entity_poly.pdbx_seq_one_letter_code
_entity_poly.pdbx_strand_id
1 'polypeptide(L)' 'MDESGVQGVLIADKTGLCIARDGNVPSGTAGVARSIAIQGSSFFSKDGKATPLIVIETEDTRVLIKSQSSGITSVVHKSK' A
#
# COMPACT_ATOMS: atom_id res chain seq x y z
N MET A 1 -12.67 8.18 10.64
CA MET A 1 -12.18 6.81 10.66
C MET A 1 -11.97 6.39 12.10
N ASP A 2 -12.70 5.41 12.55
CA ASP A 2 -12.69 5.04 13.95
C ASP A 2 -11.98 3.71 14.20
N GLU A 3 -11.36 3.14 13.17
CA GLU A 3 -10.57 1.94 13.36
C GLU A 3 -9.39 2.28 14.27
N SER A 4 -9.22 1.49 15.29
CA SER A 4 -8.16 1.73 16.26
C SER A 4 -6.80 1.74 15.57
N GLY A 5 -6.09 2.84 15.74
CA GLY A 5 -4.75 2.99 15.24
C GLY A 5 -4.60 3.40 13.79
N VAL A 6 -5.68 3.50 13.03
CA VAL A 6 -5.58 3.92 11.62
C VAL A 6 -5.29 5.42 11.56
N GLN A 7 -4.16 5.79 10.97
CA GLN A 7 -3.73 7.16 10.83
C GLN A 7 -4.06 7.74 9.47
N GLY A 8 -4.11 6.90 8.43
CA GLY A 8 -4.43 7.37 7.11
C GLY A 8 -4.50 6.23 6.10
N VAL A 9 -5.12 6.51 4.98
CA VAL A 9 -5.23 5.59 3.86
C VAL A 9 -4.88 6.32 2.58
N LEU A 10 -4.45 5.56 1.57
CA LEU A 10 -4.07 6.12 0.29
C LEU A 10 -4.38 5.09 -0.79
N ILE A 11 -4.80 5.57 -1.95
CA ILE A 11 -5.02 4.72 -3.12
C ILE A 11 -4.18 5.26 -4.26
N ALA A 12 -3.41 4.37 -4.89
CA ALA A 12 -2.58 4.69 -6.03
C ALA A 12 -3.08 3.95 -7.27
N ASP A 13 -2.97 4.59 -8.43
CA ASP A 13 -3.29 3.92 -9.68
C ASP A 13 -2.13 3.02 -10.13
N LYS A 14 -2.29 2.37 -11.27
CA LYS A 14 -1.30 1.41 -11.75
C LYS A 14 0.05 2.03 -12.11
N THR A 15 0.11 3.35 -12.25
CA THR A 15 1.36 4.07 -12.54
C THR A 15 2.04 4.58 -11.28
N GLY A 16 1.41 4.39 -10.11
CA GLY A 16 1.96 4.88 -8.85
C GLY A 16 1.51 6.30 -8.49
N LEU A 17 0.55 6.85 -9.23
CA LEU A 17 0.02 8.17 -8.94
C LEU A 17 -1.05 8.08 -7.85
N CYS A 18 -0.94 8.92 -6.84
CA CYS A 18 -1.94 9.00 -5.78
C CYS A 18 -3.23 9.58 -6.33
N ILE A 19 -4.31 8.78 -6.30
CA ILE A 19 -5.62 9.23 -6.81
C ILE A 19 -6.61 9.55 -5.69
N ALA A 20 -6.32 9.10 -4.47
CA ALA A 20 -7.15 9.43 -3.31
C ALA A 20 -6.33 9.20 -2.06
N ARG A 21 -6.55 10.04 -1.07
CA ARG A 21 -5.95 9.81 0.24
C ARG A 21 -6.78 10.50 1.31
N ASP A 22 -6.69 9.97 2.51
CA ASP A 22 -7.37 10.53 3.67
C ASP A 22 -6.47 10.32 4.88
N GLY A 23 -6.44 11.30 5.75
CA GLY A 23 -5.61 11.23 6.94
C GLY A 23 -4.15 11.59 6.66
N ASN A 24 -3.27 11.09 7.49
CA ASN A 24 -1.88 11.53 7.54
C ASN A 24 -0.98 10.54 6.77
N VAL A 25 -1.04 10.60 5.45
CA VAL A 25 -0.18 9.78 4.57
C VAL A 25 0.41 10.69 3.51
N PRO A 26 1.73 10.82 3.43
CA PRO A 26 2.36 11.65 2.38
C PRO A 26 2.02 11.12 0.99
N SER A 27 1.74 12.03 0.06
CA SER A 27 1.34 11.64 -1.30
C SER A 27 2.44 10.89 -2.04
N GLY A 28 3.71 11.17 -1.75
CA GLY A 28 4.83 10.45 -2.36
C GLY A 28 4.86 8.97 -2.02
N THR A 29 4.14 8.57 -0.98
CA THR A 29 4.03 7.16 -0.58
C THR A 29 3.42 6.31 -1.70
N ALA A 30 2.57 6.90 -2.55
CA ALA A 30 1.89 6.16 -3.62
C ALA A 30 2.88 5.47 -4.56
N GLY A 31 3.90 6.20 -5.02
CA GLY A 31 4.89 5.63 -5.92
C GLY A 31 5.72 4.53 -5.26
N VAL A 32 6.12 4.76 -4.01
CA VAL A 32 6.90 3.78 -3.26
C VAL A 32 6.08 2.52 -3.02
N ALA A 33 4.83 2.69 -2.59
CA ALA A 33 3.94 1.55 -2.32
C ALA A 33 3.68 0.73 -3.57
N ARG A 34 3.46 1.39 -4.71
CA ARG A 34 3.25 0.69 -5.98
C ARG A 34 4.48 -0.12 -6.37
N SER A 35 5.66 0.46 -6.21
CA SER A 35 6.91 -0.23 -6.49
C SER A 35 7.07 -1.47 -5.61
N ILE A 36 6.78 -1.35 -4.32
CA ILE A 36 6.85 -2.47 -3.39
C ILE A 36 5.85 -3.55 -3.77
N ALA A 37 4.64 -3.17 -4.16
CA ALA A 37 3.60 -4.11 -4.55
C ALA A 37 4.01 -4.91 -5.79
N ILE A 38 4.63 -4.25 -6.78
CA ILE A 38 5.13 -4.90 -7.99
C ILE A 38 6.21 -5.92 -7.64
N GLN A 39 7.16 -5.53 -6.80
CA GLN A 39 8.23 -6.42 -6.38
C GLN A 39 7.71 -7.60 -5.60
N GLY A 40 6.76 -7.37 -4.70
CA GLY A 40 6.13 -8.45 -3.94
C GLY A 40 5.39 -9.43 -4.83
N SER A 41 4.67 -8.92 -5.82
CA SER A 41 3.97 -9.76 -6.78
C SER A 41 4.96 -10.65 -7.55
N SER A 42 6.07 -10.08 -8.00
CA SER A 42 7.11 -10.83 -8.73
C SER A 42 7.75 -11.90 -7.87
N PHE A 43 7.86 -11.66 -6.59
CA PHE A 43 8.46 -12.61 -5.65
C PHE A 43 7.62 -13.88 -5.53
N PHE A 44 6.30 -13.76 -5.58
CA PHE A 44 5.40 -14.89 -5.40
C PHE A 44 4.88 -15.50 -6.70
N SER A 45 5.13 -14.84 -7.84
CA SER A 45 4.57 -15.27 -9.12
C SER A 45 5.45 -14.80 -10.25
N LYS A 46 5.85 -15.72 -11.14
CA LYS A 46 6.71 -15.38 -12.28
C LYS A 46 6.02 -14.46 -13.27
N ASP A 47 4.71 -14.53 -13.38
CA ASP A 47 3.95 -13.69 -14.29
C ASP A 47 3.47 -12.38 -13.65
N GLY A 48 3.82 -12.15 -12.39
CA GLY A 48 3.46 -10.93 -11.68
C GLY A 48 1.99 -10.78 -11.36
N LYS A 49 1.23 -11.86 -11.39
CA LYS A 49 -0.22 -11.81 -11.14
C LYS A 49 -0.61 -12.01 -9.69
N ALA A 50 0.33 -12.45 -8.84
CA ALA A 50 0.05 -12.58 -7.42
C ALA A 50 -0.20 -11.20 -6.83
N THR A 51 -1.13 -11.12 -5.87
CA THR A 51 -1.48 -9.88 -5.19
C THR A 51 -1.34 -10.06 -3.67
N PRO A 52 -0.10 -10.20 -3.17
CA PRO A 52 0.11 -10.43 -1.75
C PRO A 52 -0.25 -9.21 -0.92
N LEU A 53 -0.61 -9.45 0.33
CA LEU A 53 -0.69 -8.38 1.31
C LEU A 53 0.70 -8.19 1.89
N ILE A 54 1.24 -6.99 1.79
CA ILE A 54 2.57 -6.66 2.29
C ILE A 54 2.42 -5.83 3.55
N VAL A 55 3.10 -6.24 4.60
CA VAL A 55 3.07 -5.53 5.87
C VAL A 55 4.49 -5.10 6.22
N ILE A 56 4.66 -3.81 6.45
CA ILE A 56 5.93 -3.24 6.88
C ILE A 56 5.72 -2.68 8.28
N GLU A 57 6.55 -3.11 9.22
CA GLU A 57 6.41 -2.70 10.61
C GLU A 57 7.67 -2.04 11.13
N THR A 58 7.47 -0.99 11.93
CA THR A 58 8.51 -0.40 12.76
C THR A 58 8.09 -0.57 14.22
N GLU A 59 8.80 0.06 15.14
CA GLU A 59 8.48 -0.03 16.56
C GLU A 59 7.05 0.41 16.87
N ASP A 60 6.57 1.45 16.19
CA ASP A 60 5.30 2.10 16.54
C ASP A 60 4.33 2.22 15.37
N THR A 61 4.71 1.74 14.19
CA THR A 61 3.90 1.94 12.99
C THR A 61 3.81 0.64 12.19
N ARG A 62 2.69 0.46 11.53
CA ARG A 62 2.46 -0.64 10.60
C ARG A 62 1.86 -0.09 9.33
N VAL A 63 2.42 -0.47 8.18
CA VAL A 63 1.92 -0.07 6.87
C VAL A 63 1.50 -1.33 6.12
N LEU A 64 0.25 -1.36 5.67
CA LEU A 64 -0.29 -2.48 4.91
C LEU A 64 -0.47 -2.03 3.47
N ILE A 65 0.07 -2.82 2.54
CA ILE A 65 0.05 -2.50 1.11
C ILE A 65 -0.56 -3.68 0.38
N LYS A 66 -1.60 -3.42 -0.41
CA LYS A 66 -2.21 -4.46 -1.22
C LYS A 66 -2.53 -3.91 -2.60
N SER A 67 -2.11 -4.64 -3.63
CA SER A 67 -2.40 -4.32 -5.01
C SER A 67 -3.52 -5.23 -5.51
N GLN A 68 -4.44 -4.69 -6.30
CA GLN A 68 -5.48 -5.48 -6.95
C GLN A 68 -5.01 -5.86 -8.35
N SER A 69 -5.69 -6.85 -8.95
CA SER A 69 -5.35 -7.31 -10.30
C SER A 69 -5.47 -6.20 -11.34
N SER A 70 -6.29 -5.19 -11.09
CA SER A 70 -6.42 -4.02 -11.94
C SER A 70 -5.21 -3.09 -11.90
N GLY A 71 -4.31 -3.30 -10.94
CA GLY A 71 -3.15 -2.44 -10.72
C GLY A 71 -3.35 -1.38 -9.66
N ILE A 72 -4.54 -1.23 -9.12
CA ILE A 72 -4.82 -0.29 -8.03
C ILE A 72 -4.14 -0.78 -6.76
N THR A 73 -3.43 0.11 -6.09
CA THR A 73 -2.72 -0.22 -4.85
C THR A 73 -3.33 0.56 -3.69
N SER A 74 -3.66 -0.16 -2.63
CA SER A 74 -4.21 0.42 -1.40
C SER A 74 -3.13 0.41 -0.32
N VAL A 75 -3.04 1.49 0.43
CA VAL A 75 -2.09 1.64 1.53
C VAL A 75 -2.86 2.05 2.77
N VAL A 76 -2.65 1.34 3.86
CA VAL A 76 -3.23 1.69 5.16
C VAL A 76 -2.09 1.91 6.14
N HIS A 77 -2.05 3.09 6.73
CA HIS A 77 -1.06 3.49 7.72
C HIS A 77 -1.69 3.37 9.11
N LYS A 78 -1.12 2.53 9.96
CA LYS A 78 -1.65 2.28 11.30
C LYS A 78 -0.56 2.48 12.35
N SER A 79 -0.96 2.96 13.52
CA SER A 79 -0.11 2.85 14.70
C SER A 79 -0.21 1.43 15.27
N LYS A 80 0.85 0.98 15.87
CA LYS A 80 0.86 -0.35 16.50
C LYS A 80 0.17 -0.39 17.84
#